data_3e51969c6084cd0202991bef1b913205
#
_entry.id   3e51969c6084cd0202991bef1b913205
#
_cell.length_a   1.000
_cell.length_b   1.000
_cell.length_c   1.000
_cell.angle_alpha   90.00
_cell.angle_beta   90.00
_cell.angle_gamma   90.00
#
_symmetry.space_group_name_H-M   'P 1'
#
loop_
_entity.id
_entity.type
_entity.pdbx_description
1 polymer ?
#
loop_
_entity_poly.entity_id
_entity_poly.type
_entity_poly.pdbx_seq_one_letter_code
_entity_poly.pdbx_strand_id
1 'polypeptide(L)'
;MTADVVIVGGGIGGLAAAVALRQRGFAPRLYEAAPELREVGAGIWVPPNAMQVLARLGLADAIAREGEPVRAAELRDARAGLLHRADLAYVEREFGHPTVAIHRGRLQRVLAESAGDTLRTGARCTGVEARGERVVVRFEDGGETEADVVIGADGVHSAVRESIFPGVTMRYSGQTAYRATLEYTLPPEFDCTGWEVWSAGARFGLSSIRPGEVYWYAALDAPEGGVDAPGTLRGALQALAAPFPAPIPALVAATDEARVIRTDLVDFVPIDCWHRGRVALLGDAAHATTPNLGQGGAQAIEDAWVLADRLAAHDTPEAAFADYERTRMPKARMVVNTSWRFGKMAHLANPLARGARNLLLRLAPESLARRQTDALYRLNY
;
A
#
# COMPACT_ATOMS: atom_id res chain seq x y z
N MET A 1 -28.35 -10.31 -6.53
CA MET A 1 -27.89 -10.82 -7.85
C MET A 1 -26.80 -11.86 -7.60
N THR A 2 -26.87 -13.04 -8.22
CA THR A 2 -25.77 -14.03 -8.21
C THR A 2 -24.89 -13.81 -9.44
N ALA A 3 -24.26 -12.65 -9.54
CA ALA A 3 -23.37 -12.35 -10.66
C ALA A 3 -22.11 -13.21 -10.59
N ASP A 4 -21.67 -13.71 -11.74
CA ASP A 4 -20.38 -14.38 -11.91
C ASP A 4 -19.28 -13.32 -11.92
N VAL A 5 -18.43 -13.31 -10.90
CA VAL A 5 -17.42 -12.26 -10.66
C VAL A 5 -16.02 -12.80 -10.87
N VAL A 6 -15.24 -12.16 -11.73
CA VAL A 6 -13.80 -12.41 -11.88
C VAL A 6 -13.02 -11.23 -11.27
N ILE A 7 -12.01 -11.56 -10.47
CA ILE A 7 -11.02 -10.61 -9.94
C ILE A 7 -9.69 -10.91 -10.62
N VAL A 8 -9.02 -9.88 -11.13
CA VAL A 8 -7.69 -9.97 -11.73
C VAL A 8 -6.68 -9.32 -10.78
N GLY A 9 -5.73 -10.12 -10.26
CA GLY A 9 -4.67 -9.70 -9.34
C GLY A 9 -4.87 -10.18 -7.90
N GLY A 10 -3.97 -11.06 -7.44
CA GLY A 10 -3.92 -11.65 -6.09
C GLY A 10 -3.12 -10.81 -5.07
N GLY A 11 -3.06 -9.51 -5.27
CA GLY A 11 -2.52 -8.56 -4.29
C GLY A 11 -3.45 -8.35 -3.10
N ILE A 12 -3.05 -7.47 -2.16
CA ILE A 12 -3.81 -7.16 -0.94
C ILE A 12 -5.27 -6.75 -1.28
N GLY A 13 -5.46 -5.88 -2.28
CA GLY A 13 -6.79 -5.41 -2.67
C GLY A 13 -7.66 -6.51 -3.27
N GLY A 14 -7.12 -7.30 -4.21
CA GLY A 14 -7.88 -8.38 -4.87
C GLY A 14 -8.27 -9.50 -3.90
N LEU A 15 -7.36 -9.90 -3.01
CA LEU A 15 -7.66 -10.87 -1.97
C LEU A 15 -8.69 -10.35 -0.98
N ALA A 16 -8.57 -9.10 -0.53
CA ALA A 16 -9.58 -8.47 0.32
C ALA A 16 -10.95 -8.39 -0.37
N ALA A 17 -10.99 -8.10 -1.67
CA ALA A 17 -12.21 -8.09 -2.47
C ALA A 17 -12.83 -9.49 -2.57
N ALA A 18 -12.02 -10.53 -2.75
CA ALA A 18 -12.50 -11.91 -2.78
C ALA A 18 -13.18 -12.28 -1.43
N VAL A 19 -12.54 -11.96 -0.30
CA VAL A 19 -13.12 -12.19 1.03
C VAL A 19 -14.41 -11.40 1.22
N ALA A 20 -14.42 -10.11 0.87
CA ALA A 20 -15.57 -9.23 1.03
C ALA A 20 -16.78 -9.68 0.18
N LEU A 21 -16.56 -10.12 -1.05
CA LEU A 21 -17.57 -10.65 -1.94
C LEU A 21 -18.14 -11.97 -1.43
N ARG A 22 -17.30 -12.88 -0.96
CA ARG A 22 -17.76 -14.16 -0.37
C ARG A 22 -18.67 -13.93 0.83
N GLN A 23 -18.35 -12.99 1.71
CA GLN A 23 -19.21 -12.65 2.85
C GLN A 23 -20.61 -12.14 2.43
N ARG A 24 -20.74 -11.63 1.20
CA ARG A 24 -22.00 -11.15 0.62
C ARG A 24 -22.68 -12.17 -0.29
N GLY A 25 -22.20 -13.42 -0.28
CA GLY A 25 -22.82 -14.54 -1.00
C GLY A 25 -22.40 -14.67 -2.46
N PHE A 26 -21.41 -13.90 -2.93
CA PHE A 26 -20.79 -14.13 -4.25
C PHE A 26 -19.81 -15.28 -4.22
N ALA A 27 -19.54 -15.89 -5.37
CA ALA A 27 -18.53 -16.91 -5.57
C ALA A 27 -17.47 -16.40 -6.57
N PRO A 28 -16.58 -15.45 -6.16
CA PRO A 28 -15.63 -14.85 -7.08
C PRO A 28 -14.55 -15.85 -7.48
N ARG A 29 -14.04 -15.73 -8.71
CA ARG A 29 -12.84 -16.38 -9.22
C ARG A 29 -11.73 -15.34 -9.26
N LEU A 30 -10.61 -15.56 -8.55
CA LEU A 30 -9.48 -14.65 -8.51
C LEU A 30 -8.29 -15.23 -9.26
N TYR A 31 -7.72 -14.47 -10.19
CA TYR A 31 -6.58 -14.87 -11.02
C TYR A 31 -5.36 -14.02 -10.68
N GLU A 32 -4.23 -14.69 -10.40
CA GLU A 32 -2.95 -14.07 -10.06
C GLU A 32 -1.88 -14.48 -11.07
N ALA A 33 -1.08 -13.51 -11.51
CA ALA A 33 -0.02 -13.72 -12.50
C ALA A 33 1.15 -14.56 -11.97
N ALA A 34 1.50 -14.39 -10.68
CA ALA A 34 2.56 -15.17 -10.06
C ALA A 34 2.18 -16.66 -9.98
N PRO A 35 3.13 -17.59 -10.21
CA PRO A 35 2.84 -19.01 -10.13
C PRO A 35 2.53 -19.48 -8.71
N GLU A 36 2.94 -18.73 -7.71
CA GLU A 36 2.66 -18.95 -6.29
C GLU A 36 2.70 -17.65 -5.51
N LEU A 37 1.96 -17.57 -4.42
CA LEU A 37 2.08 -16.46 -3.47
C LEU A 37 3.26 -16.75 -2.53
N ARG A 38 4.37 -16.05 -2.74
CA ARG A 38 5.54 -16.15 -1.86
C ARG A 38 5.48 -15.05 -0.80
N GLU A 39 5.99 -15.35 0.38
CA GLU A 39 6.26 -14.32 1.40
C GLU A 39 7.42 -13.42 0.96
N VAL A 40 7.30 -12.85 -0.23
CA VAL A 40 8.26 -11.88 -0.78
C VAL A 40 7.79 -10.48 -0.43
N GLY A 41 8.71 -9.64 -0.06
CA GLY A 41 8.38 -8.24 0.16
C GLY A 41 9.06 -7.66 1.39
N ALA A 42 8.66 -6.46 1.69
CA ALA A 42 9.12 -5.68 2.82
C ALA A 42 8.02 -5.60 3.89
N GLY A 43 8.30 -4.90 4.97
CA GLY A 43 7.27 -4.55 5.94
C GLY A 43 6.25 -3.57 5.37
N ILE A 44 5.08 -3.57 5.96
CA ILE A 44 4.01 -2.60 5.71
C ILE A 44 3.34 -2.25 7.04
N TRP A 45 2.87 -1.03 7.16
CA TRP A 45 1.96 -0.65 8.23
C TRP A 45 0.52 -0.78 7.74
N VAL A 46 -0.29 -1.47 8.54
CA VAL A 46 -1.75 -1.59 8.35
C VAL A 46 -2.41 -0.60 9.31
N PRO A 47 -2.80 0.58 8.83
CA PRO A 47 -3.33 1.65 9.68
C PRO A 47 -4.79 1.38 10.09
N PRO A 48 -5.34 2.16 11.04
CA PRO A 48 -6.67 1.95 11.61
C PRO A 48 -7.81 1.88 10.61
N ASN A 49 -7.79 2.65 9.52
CA ASN A 49 -8.83 2.54 8.48
C ASN A 49 -8.86 1.15 7.83
N ALA A 50 -7.69 0.58 7.51
CA ALA A 50 -7.62 -0.79 7.00
C ALA A 50 -8.00 -1.81 8.09
N MET A 51 -7.53 -1.64 9.34
CA MET A 51 -7.86 -2.53 10.43
C MET A 51 -9.35 -2.57 10.76
N GLN A 52 -10.07 -1.43 10.68
CA GLN A 52 -11.54 -1.38 10.81
C GLN A 52 -12.23 -2.23 9.74
N VAL A 53 -11.78 -2.16 8.49
CA VAL A 53 -12.31 -3.01 7.41
C VAL A 53 -11.95 -4.47 7.63
N LEU A 54 -10.70 -4.77 7.98
CA LEU A 54 -10.26 -6.13 8.29
C LEU A 54 -11.03 -6.73 9.48
N ALA A 55 -11.44 -5.91 10.46
CA ALA A 55 -12.33 -6.36 11.54
C ALA A 55 -13.73 -6.73 11.01
N ARG A 56 -14.30 -5.94 10.11
CA ARG A 56 -15.57 -6.28 9.44
C ARG A 56 -15.46 -7.57 8.60
N LEU A 57 -14.25 -7.86 8.07
CA LEU A 57 -13.94 -9.10 7.37
C LEU A 57 -13.62 -10.27 8.31
N GLY A 58 -13.55 -10.05 9.63
CA GLY A 58 -13.21 -11.08 10.61
C GLY A 58 -11.70 -11.39 10.68
N LEU A 59 -10.84 -10.51 10.17
CA LEU A 59 -9.40 -10.75 9.99
C LEU A 59 -8.50 -9.92 10.91
N ALA A 60 -9.02 -8.94 11.64
CA ALA A 60 -8.21 -8.03 12.44
C ALA A 60 -7.34 -8.76 13.47
N ASP A 61 -7.89 -9.75 14.19
CA ASP A 61 -7.15 -10.51 15.20
C ASP A 61 -6.04 -11.37 14.58
N ALA A 62 -6.28 -11.96 13.41
CA ALA A 62 -5.27 -12.75 12.70
C ALA A 62 -4.10 -11.85 12.26
N ILE A 63 -4.40 -10.65 11.73
CA ILE A 63 -3.39 -9.66 11.33
C ILE A 63 -2.61 -9.17 12.55
N ALA A 64 -3.29 -8.88 13.67
CA ALA A 64 -2.64 -8.41 14.91
C ALA A 64 -1.69 -9.46 15.50
N ARG A 65 -2.00 -10.75 15.39
CA ARG A 65 -1.12 -11.85 15.85
C ARG A 65 0.13 -12.03 14.97
N GLU A 66 0.04 -11.69 13.70
CA GLU A 66 1.14 -11.84 12.74
C GLU A 66 2.05 -10.60 12.63
N GLY A 67 1.67 -9.50 13.28
CA GLY A 67 2.40 -8.24 13.25
C GLY A 67 2.65 -7.67 14.64
N GLU A 68 3.19 -6.46 14.68
CA GLU A 68 3.52 -5.72 15.91
C GLU A 68 2.70 -4.43 15.97
N PRO A 69 2.03 -4.11 17.10
CA PRO A 69 1.31 -2.84 17.23
C PRO A 69 2.28 -1.65 17.26
N VAL A 70 1.97 -0.61 16.51
CA VAL A 70 2.73 0.65 16.53
C VAL A 70 1.90 1.70 17.26
N ARG A 71 2.41 2.18 18.40
CA ARG A 71 1.74 3.15 19.29
C ARG A 71 2.33 4.55 19.22
N ALA A 72 3.51 4.68 18.62
CA ALA A 72 4.11 5.98 18.34
C ALA A 72 4.82 5.96 16.98
N ALA A 73 4.77 7.10 16.28
CA ALA A 73 5.58 7.34 15.10
C ALA A 73 6.38 8.61 15.27
N GLU A 74 7.69 8.52 15.13
CA GLU A 74 8.59 9.66 15.25
C GLU A 74 9.12 10.06 13.88
N LEU A 75 8.90 11.34 13.55
CA LEU A 75 9.56 12.00 12.45
C LEU A 75 10.76 12.77 12.98
N ARG A 76 11.93 12.50 12.42
CA ARG A 76 13.21 13.03 12.86
C ARG A 76 13.98 13.65 11.69
N ASP A 77 14.86 14.58 11.95
CA ASP A 77 15.90 15.01 11.01
C ASP A 77 17.23 14.45 11.48
N ALA A 78 18.06 13.95 10.56
CA ALA A 78 19.31 13.28 10.88
C ALA A 78 20.28 14.16 11.73
N ARG A 79 20.20 15.49 11.60
CA ARG A 79 21.03 16.44 12.35
C ARG A 79 20.27 17.14 13.48
N ALA A 80 19.00 17.50 13.24
CA ALA A 80 18.21 18.31 14.16
C ALA A 80 17.40 17.49 15.19
N GLY A 81 17.42 16.15 15.10
CA GLY A 81 16.73 15.24 16.01
C GLY A 81 15.21 15.23 15.79
N LEU A 82 14.43 15.05 16.85
CA LEU A 82 12.98 14.90 16.80
C LEU A 82 12.31 16.16 16.21
N LEU A 83 11.47 15.97 15.21
CA LEU A 83 10.64 17.00 14.60
C LEU A 83 9.19 16.91 15.05
N HIS A 84 8.65 15.69 15.09
CA HIS A 84 7.27 15.43 15.49
C HIS A 84 7.14 14.00 16.02
N ARG A 85 6.27 13.81 16.99
CA ARG A 85 5.87 12.48 17.50
C ARG A 85 4.36 12.37 17.42
N ALA A 86 3.87 11.42 16.63
CA ALA A 86 2.46 11.10 16.54
C ALA A 86 2.09 10.07 17.63
N ASP A 87 1.06 10.36 18.42
CA ASP A 87 0.45 9.43 19.38
C ASP A 87 -0.53 8.50 18.65
N LEU A 88 -0.04 7.34 18.22
CA LEU A 88 -0.87 6.32 17.58
C LEU A 88 -1.69 5.51 18.61
N ALA A 89 -1.36 5.54 19.89
CA ALA A 89 -2.20 4.98 20.93
C ALA A 89 -3.49 5.81 21.12
N TYR A 90 -3.43 7.15 20.93
CA TYR A 90 -4.63 7.96 20.82
C TYR A 90 -5.48 7.56 19.62
N VAL A 91 -4.84 7.33 18.46
CA VAL A 91 -5.52 6.90 17.23
C VAL A 91 -6.19 5.53 17.42
N GLU A 92 -5.52 4.59 18.09
CA GLU A 92 -6.11 3.29 18.45
C GLU A 92 -7.40 3.46 19.30
N ARG A 93 -7.36 4.34 20.32
CA ARG A 93 -8.55 4.61 21.15
C ARG A 93 -9.69 5.27 20.38
N GLU A 94 -9.39 6.19 19.48
CA GLU A 94 -10.39 6.94 18.68
C GLU A 94 -11.06 6.06 17.61
N PHE A 95 -10.31 5.17 16.95
CA PHE A 95 -10.80 4.35 15.83
C PHE A 95 -11.01 2.87 16.18
N GLY A 96 -10.73 2.47 17.43
CA GLY A 96 -10.98 1.12 17.95
C GLY A 96 -9.96 0.06 17.52
N HIS A 97 -8.96 0.42 16.72
CA HIS A 97 -7.96 -0.51 16.20
C HIS A 97 -6.55 0.12 16.15
N PRO A 98 -5.49 -0.64 16.47
CA PRO A 98 -4.12 -0.17 16.37
C PRO A 98 -3.66 -0.03 14.91
N THR A 99 -2.58 0.71 14.70
CA THR A 99 -1.72 0.50 13.53
C THR A 99 -0.90 -0.75 13.77
N VAL A 100 -0.87 -1.68 12.82
CA VAL A 100 -0.08 -2.92 12.90
C VAL A 100 1.03 -2.89 11.85
N ALA A 101 2.28 -2.99 12.30
CA ALA A 101 3.41 -3.23 11.41
C ALA A 101 3.55 -4.73 11.17
N ILE A 102 3.60 -5.16 9.92
CA ILE A 102 3.60 -6.57 9.54
C ILE A 102 4.45 -6.81 8.29
N HIS A 103 4.97 -8.00 8.11
CA HIS A 103 5.54 -8.41 6.83
C HIS A 103 4.43 -8.50 5.78
N ARG A 104 4.62 -7.85 4.61
CA ARG A 104 3.60 -7.77 3.55
C ARG A 104 3.14 -9.16 3.08
N GLY A 105 4.06 -10.12 2.99
CA GLY A 105 3.75 -11.50 2.62
C GLY A 105 2.85 -12.19 3.64
N ARG A 106 3.03 -11.95 4.95
CA ARG A 106 2.14 -12.49 6.00
C ARG A 106 0.74 -11.91 5.89
N LEU A 107 0.61 -10.59 5.68
CA LEU A 107 -0.69 -9.98 5.42
C LEU A 107 -1.39 -10.61 4.21
N GLN A 108 -0.65 -10.80 3.12
CA GLN A 108 -1.16 -11.43 1.91
C GLN A 108 -1.57 -12.90 2.15
N ARG A 109 -0.79 -13.65 2.92
CA ARG A 109 -1.10 -15.04 3.30
C ARG A 109 -2.41 -15.13 4.09
N VAL A 110 -2.59 -14.31 5.13
CA VAL A 110 -3.82 -14.28 5.94
C VAL A 110 -5.05 -14.00 5.05
N LEU A 111 -4.93 -13.04 4.14
CA LEU A 111 -5.99 -12.73 3.18
C LEU A 111 -6.26 -13.90 2.21
N ALA A 112 -5.22 -14.55 1.69
CA ALA A 112 -5.35 -15.68 0.75
C ALA A 112 -6.00 -16.91 1.40
N GLU A 113 -5.59 -17.26 2.63
CA GLU A 113 -6.21 -18.33 3.41
C GLU A 113 -7.71 -18.08 3.61
N SER A 114 -8.10 -16.83 3.86
CA SER A 114 -9.49 -16.43 4.04
C SER A 114 -10.28 -16.36 2.73
N ALA A 115 -9.62 -16.07 1.63
CA ALA A 115 -10.21 -16.13 0.29
C ALA A 115 -10.52 -17.59 -0.15
N GLY A 116 -9.81 -18.58 0.41
CA GLY A 116 -10.04 -20.01 0.16
C GLY A 116 -9.79 -20.40 -1.30
N ASP A 117 -10.60 -21.31 -1.84
CA ASP A 117 -10.44 -21.90 -3.18
C ASP A 117 -10.74 -20.94 -4.35
N THR A 118 -10.90 -19.63 -4.08
CA THR A 118 -11.15 -18.65 -5.14
C THR A 118 -9.92 -18.36 -5.98
N LEU A 119 -8.73 -18.50 -5.41
CA LEU A 119 -7.45 -18.11 -6.00
C LEU A 119 -6.94 -19.14 -7.01
N ARG A 120 -6.57 -18.65 -8.21
CA ARG A 120 -5.85 -19.38 -9.25
C ARG A 120 -4.58 -18.62 -9.60
N THR A 121 -3.43 -19.22 -9.36
CA THR A 121 -2.11 -18.68 -9.66
C THR A 121 -1.61 -19.05 -11.05
N GLY A 122 -0.55 -18.39 -11.55
CA GLY A 122 0.03 -18.62 -12.86
C GLY A 122 -0.81 -18.12 -14.03
N ALA A 123 -1.80 -17.27 -13.78
CA ALA A 123 -2.74 -16.75 -14.78
C ALA A 123 -2.56 -15.24 -14.99
N ARG A 124 -1.59 -14.86 -15.80
CA ARG A 124 -1.33 -13.44 -16.13
C ARG A 124 -2.36 -12.92 -17.13
N CYS A 125 -3.18 -11.99 -16.67
CA CYS A 125 -4.13 -11.29 -17.53
C CYS A 125 -3.39 -10.36 -18.52
N THR A 126 -3.78 -10.43 -19.79
CA THR A 126 -3.27 -9.56 -20.87
C THR A 126 -4.29 -8.52 -21.32
N GLY A 127 -5.55 -8.66 -20.92
CA GLY A 127 -6.59 -7.68 -21.23
C GLY A 127 -7.99 -8.20 -20.99
N VAL A 128 -8.95 -7.27 -21.11
CA VAL A 128 -10.37 -7.56 -20.99
C VAL A 128 -11.14 -6.95 -22.16
N GLU A 129 -12.25 -7.58 -22.55
CA GLU A 129 -13.10 -7.13 -23.64
C GLU A 129 -14.57 -7.36 -23.32
N ALA A 130 -15.42 -6.36 -23.54
CA ALA A 130 -16.86 -6.51 -23.43
C ALA A 130 -17.41 -7.36 -24.58
N ARG A 131 -18.20 -8.39 -24.27
CA ARG A 131 -18.88 -9.26 -25.24
C ARG A 131 -20.35 -9.38 -24.88
N GLY A 132 -21.17 -8.47 -25.43
CA GLY A 132 -22.58 -8.34 -25.05
C GLY A 132 -22.74 -7.97 -23.57
N GLU A 133 -23.46 -8.80 -22.82
CA GLU A 133 -23.65 -8.61 -21.38
C GLU A 133 -22.58 -9.27 -20.51
N ARG A 134 -21.55 -9.84 -21.11
CA ARG A 134 -20.42 -10.48 -20.41
C ARG A 134 -19.12 -9.77 -20.71
N VAL A 135 -18.11 -10.05 -19.91
CA VAL A 135 -16.74 -9.60 -20.09
C VAL A 135 -15.83 -10.83 -20.25
N VAL A 136 -15.01 -10.83 -21.28
CA VAL A 136 -13.96 -11.82 -21.50
C VAL A 136 -12.66 -11.31 -20.90
N VAL A 137 -12.01 -12.15 -20.09
CA VAL A 137 -10.66 -11.93 -19.57
C VAL A 137 -9.72 -12.84 -20.32
N ARG A 138 -8.64 -12.30 -20.92
CA ARG A 138 -7.62 -13.04 -21.67
C ARG A 138 -6.36 -13.20 -20.85
N PHE A 139 -5.73 -14.37 -20.99
CA PHE A 139 -4.49 -14.70 -20.30
C PHE A 139 -3.32 -14.90 -21.28
N GLU A 140 -2.10 -14.78 -20.77
CA GLU A 140 -0.85 -14.87 -21.54
C GLU A 140 -0.66 -16.26 -22.20
N ASP A 141 -1.17 -17.31 -21.59
CA ASP A 141 -1.16 -18.69 -22.12
C ASP A 141 -2.16 -18.93 -23.26
N GLY A 142 -2.92 -17.93 -23.66
CA GLY A 142 -3.97 -18.00 -24.66
C GLY A 142 -5.33 -18.45 -24.11
N GLY A 143 -5.43 -18.75 -22.82
CA GLY A 143 -6.70 -19.08 -22.17
C GLY A 143 -7.62 -17.85 -22.06
N GLU A 144 -8.93 -18.09 -22.02
CA GLU A 144 -9.96 -17.07 -21.79
C GLU A 144 -10.92 -17.54 -20.69
N THR A 145 -11.50 -16.56 -20.00
CA THR A 145 -12.64 -16.79 -19.09
C THR A 145 -13.66 -15.68 -19.25
N GLU A 146 -14.94 -16.01 -19.09
CA GLU A 146 -16.03 -15.04 -19.16
C GLU A 146 -16.62 -14.81 -17.77
N ALA A 147 -17.12 -13.58 -17.54
CA ALA A 147 -17.79 -13.20 -16.31
C ALA A 147 -18.89 -12.17 -16.57
N ASP A 148 -19.83 -12.04 -15.64
CA ASP A 148 -20.81 -10.94 -15.63
C ASP A 148 -20.14 -9.64 -15.20
N VAL A 149 -19.12 -9.75 -14.33
CA VAL A 149 -18.39 -8.63 -13.72
C VAL A 149 -16.92 -8.95 -13.64
N VAL A 150 -16.08 -7.96 -14.00
CA VAL A 150 -14.62 -8.05 -13.82
C VAL A 150 -14.12 -6.91 -12.92
N ILE A 151 -13.30 -7.27 -11.95
CA ILE A 151 -12.62 -6.33 -11.03
C ILE A 151 -11.13 -6.39 -11.32
N GLY A 152 -10.55 -5.30 -11.86
CA GLY A 152 -9.12 -5.13 -12.05
C GLY A 152 -8.44 -4.67 -10.77
N ALA A 153 -7.71 -5.57 -10.11
CA ALA A 153 -6.89 -5.35 -8.93
C ALA A 153 -5.40 -5.69 -9.20
N ASP A 154 -4.99 -5.59 -10.47
CA ASP A 154 -3.73 -6.04 -11.05
C ASP A 154 -2.59 -5.00 -10.96
N GLY A 155 -2.75 -4.04 -10.05
CA GLY A 155 -1.68 -3.16 -9.62
C GLY A 155 -1.40 -1.99 -10.56
N VAL A 156 -0.27 -1.35 -10.31
CA VAL A 156 0.09 -0.09 -10.98
C VAL A 156 0.27 -0.23 -12.50
N HIS A 157 0.67 -1.41 -12.99
CA HIS A 157 0.81 -1.74 -14.42
C HIS A 157 -0.40 -2.51 -14.96
N SER A 158 -1.59 -2.21 -14.49
CA SER A 158 -2.84 -2.91 -14.78
C SER A 158 -3.14 -3.06 -16.27
N ALA A 159 -3.24 -4.31 -16.73
CA ALA A 159 -3.71 -4.66 -18.07
C ALA A 159 -5.23 -4.42 -18.21
N VAL A 160 -5.97 -4.59 -17.11
CA VAL A 160 -7.40 -4.29 -17.08
C VAL A 160 -7.63 -2.80 -17.28
N ARG A 161 -6.88 -1.93 -16.57
CA ARG A 161 -6.96 -0.47 -16.77
C ARG A 161 -6.62 -0.10 -18.21
N GLU A 162 -5.54 -0.61 -18.76
CA GLU A 162 -5.13 -0.30 -20.14
C GLU A 162 -6.21 -0.70 -21.16
N SER A 163 -6.94 -1.79 -20.92
CA SER A 163 -8.04 -2.22 -21.78
C SER A 163 -9.23 -1.27 -21.77
N ILE A 164 -9.57 -0.68 -20.60
CA ILE A 164 -10.76 0.18 -20.49
C ILE A 164 -10.44 1.69 -20.51
N PHE A 165 -9.22 2.08 -20.15
CA PHE A 165 -8.72 3.46 -20.16
C PHE A 165 -7.28 3.50 -20.73
N PRO A 166 -7.10 3.29 -22.02
CA PRO A 166 -5.77 3.26 -22.63
C PRO A 166 -5.05 4.61 -22.49
N GLY A 167 -3.73 4.55 -22.36
CA GLY A 167 -2.87 5.74 -22.36
C GLY A 167 -2.72 6.46 -21.04
N VAL A 168 -3.07 5.83 -19.92
CA VAL A 168 -2.75 6.36 -18.57
C VAL A 168 -1.24 6.31 -18.35
N THR A 169 -0.61 7.49 -18.33
CA THR A 169 0.84 7.61 -18.23
C THR A 169 1.32 7.52 -16.79
N MET A 170 2.28 6.65 -16.55
CA MET A 170 2.98 6.55 -15.27
C MET A 170 3.80 7.80 -14.98
N ARG A 171 3.90 8.17 -13.72
CA ARG A 171 4.63 9.33 -13.24
C ARG A 171 5.69 8.90 -12.25
N TYR A 172 6.96 9.05 -12.63
CA TYR A 172 8.09 8.82 -11.73
C TYR A 172 8.25 9.97 -10.74
N SER A 173 8.42 9.66 -9.45
CA SER A 173 8.52 10.68 -8.40
C SER A 173 9.88 11.39 -8.33
N GLY A 174 10.90 10.90 -9.04
CA GLY A 174 12.30 11.28 -8.87
C GLY A 174 12.99 10.51 -7.74
N GLN A 175 12.33 9.49 -7.19
CA GLN A 175 12.80 8.77 -6.01
C GLN A 175 12.80 7.25 -6.22
N THR A 176 13.83 6.60 -5.71
CA THR A 176 13.96 5.14 -5.62
C THR A 176 14.00 4.73 -4.16
N ALA A 177 13.43 3.60 -3.82
CA ALA A 177 13.47 3.04 -2.47
C ALA A 177 14.16 1.69 -2.43
N TYR A 178 15.02 1.50 -1.43
CA TYR A 178 15.50 0.21 -0.95
C TYR A 178 14.69 -0.20 0.27
N ARG A 179 14.38 -1.48 0.39
CA ARG A 179 13.59 -2.04 1.49
C ARG A 179 14.12 -3.41 1.85
N ALA A 180 14.17 -3.71 3.13
CA ALA A 180 14.51 -5.06 3.59
C ALA A 180 13.85 -5.38 4.94
N THR A 181 13.79 -6.67 5.23
CA THR A 181 13.52 -7.21 6.56
C THR A 181 14.69 -8.04 7.02
N LEU A 182 14.97 -7.99 8.31
CA LEU A 182 16.05 -8.79 8.91
C LEU A 182 15.70 -9.17 10.35
N GLU A 183 16.32 -10.25 10.83
CA GLU A 183 16.34 -10.57 12.26
C GLU A 183 17.29 -9.60 12.97
N TYR A 184 16.73 -8.80 13.86
CA TYR A 184 17.47 -7.80 14.63
C TYR A 184 16.66 -7.37 15.85
N THR A 185 17.32 -7.24 17.00
CA THR A 185 16.71 -6.71 18.21
C THR A 185 16.99 -5.22 18.31
N LEU A 186 15.94 -4.41 18.16
CA LEU A 186 16.05 -2.97 18.36
C LEU A 186 16.18 -2.64 19.86
N PRO A 187 16.83 -1.51 20.20
CA PRO A 187 16.83 -0.99 21.57
C PRO A 187 15.41 -0.71 22.08
N PRO A 188 15.20 -0.70 23.43
CA PRO A 188 13.86 -0.56 24.04
C PRO A 188 13.09 0.72 23.65
N GLU A 189 13.78 1.79 23.27
CA GLU A 189 13.14 3.03 22.80
C GLU A 189 12.34 2.85 21.50
N PHE A 190 12.52 1.71 20.82
CA PHE A 190 11.76 1.35 19.63
C PHE A 190 10.55 0.45 19.93
N ASP A 191 10.30 0.10 21.17
CA ASP A 191 9.15 -0.71 21.55
C ASP A 191 7.86 -0.01 21.10
N CYS A 192 7.08 -0.67 20.23
CA CYS A 192 5.88 -0.14 19.60
C CYS A 192 6.08 1.24 18.94
N THR A 193 7.31 1.61 18.56
CA THR A 193 7.64 2.91 17.99
C THR A 193 8.33 2.76 16.63
N GLY A 194 7.79 3.40 15.61
CA GLY A 194 8.43 3.50 14.31
C GLY A 194 9.11 4.86 14.13
N TRP A 195 10.23 4.87 13.43
CA TRP A 195 10.93 6.08 13.07
C TRP A 195 10.93 6.33 11.58
N GLU A 196 10.80 7.59 11.19
CA GLU A 196 11.23 8.08 9.88
C GLU A 196 12.22 9.23 10.09
N VAL A 197 13.42 9.10 9.54
CA VAL A 197 14.51 10.07 9.69
C VAL A 197 14.79 10.70 8.34
N TRP A 198 14.71 12.02 8.25
CA TRP A 198 14.96 12.79 7.03
C TRP A 198 16.37 13.37 6.98
N SER A 199 16.95 13.34 5.79
CA SER A 199 18.23 13.96 5.46
C SER A 199 18.12 14.80 4.17
N ALA A 200 19.22 15.27 3.61
CA ALA A 200 19.22 15.96 2.31
C ALA A 200 19.04 14.95 1.18
N GLY A 201 17.93 14.99 0.44
CA GLY A 201 17.65 14.11 -0.69
C GLY A 201 17.52 12.62 -0.34
N ALA A 202 17.36 12.28 0.96
CA ALA A 202 17.15 10.92 1.40
C ALA A 202 16.38 10.86 2.71
N ARG A 203 15.69 9.75 2.94
CA ARG A 203 15.02 9.43 4.21
C ARG A 203 15.13 7.95 4.49
N PHE A 204 15.09 7.60 5.77
CA PHE A 204 15.17 6.24 6.26
C PHE A 204 14.04 5.98 7.25
N GLY A 205 13.29 4.90 7.08
CA GLY A 205 12.25 4.49 8.01
C GLY A 205 12.53 3.10 8.56
N LEU A 206 12.15 2.87 9.80
CA LEU A 206 12.27 1.56 10.45
C LEU A 206 11.19 1.33 11.50
N SER A 207 10.81 0.08 11.69
CA SER A 207 9.97 -0.39 12.79
C SER A 207 10.15 -1.89 13.01
N SER A 208 9.87 -2.36 14.21
CA SER A 208 9.62 -3.78 14.43
C SER A 208 8.37 -4.19 13.67
N ILE A 209 8.39 -5.41 13.11
CA ILE A 209 7.22 -6.04 12.45
C ILE A 209 6.86 -7.37 13.14
N ARG A 210 7.68 -7.79 14.08
CA ARG A 210 7.53 -8.93 14.99
C ARG A 210 8.64 -8.82 16.05
N PRO A 211 8.51 -9.42 17.23
CA PRO A 211 9.61 -9.51 18.17
C PRO A 211 10.86 -10.11 17.52
N GLY A 212 11.97 -9.39 17.54
CA GLY A 212 13.24 -9.79 16.91
C GLY A 212 13.30 -9.67 15.40
N GLU A 213 12.31 -9.08 14.74
CA GLU A 213 12.31 -8.85 13.28
C GLU A 213 12.02 -7.39 12.96
N VAL A 214 12.86 -6.78 12.15
CA VAL A 214 12.81 -5.37 11.78
C VAL A 214 12.60 -5.22 10.29
N TYR A 215 11.75 -4.27 9.94
CA TYR A 215 11.63 -3.71 8.61
C TYR A 215 12.29 -2.35 8.55
N TRP A 216 13.03 -2.10 7.48
CA TRP A 216 13.51 -0.78 7.15
C TRP A 216 13.31 -0.44 5.66
N TYR A 217 13.25 0.84 5.38
CA TYR A 217 13.33 1.37 4.02
C TYR A 217 14.22 2.60 3.98
N ALA A 218 14.87 2.81 2.84
CA ALA A 218 15.55 4.05 2.50
C ALA A 218 14.99 4.55 1.17
N ALA A 219 14.51 5.78 1.11
CA ALA A 219 14.13 6.44 -0.14
C ALA A 219 15.11 7.57 -0.42
N LEU A 220 15.58 7.67 -1.67
CA LEU A 220 16.55 8.65 -2.11
C LEU A 220 16.21 9.20 -3.48
N ASP A 221 16.68 10.42 -3.76
CA ASP A 221 16.59 11.01 -5.09
C ASP A 221 17.53 10.23 -6.04
N ALA A 222 16.97 9.68 -7.11
CA ALA A 222 17.69 8.87 -8.09
C ALA A 222 17.06 8.99 -9.48
N PRO A 223 17.82 8.72 -10.56
CA PRO A 223 17.26 8.56 -11.89
C PRO A 223 16.35 7.33 -11.99
N GLU A 224 15.31 7.42 -12.82
CA GLU A 224 14.42 6.31 -13.14
C GLU A 224 15.19 5.16 -13.81
N GLY A 225 14.80 3.91 -13.52
CA GLY A 225 15.34 2.72 -14.17
C GLY A 225 16.79 2.38 -13.78
N GLY A 226 17.34 3.06 -12.76
CA GLY A 226 18.72 2.78 -12.32
C GLY A 226 18.85 1.34 -11.81
N VAL A 227 20.03 0.74 -12.02
CA VAL A 227 20.38 -0.61 -11.58
C VAL A 227 21.67 -0.53 -10.78
N ASP A 228 21.74 -1.23 -9.66
CA ASP A 228 22.96 -1.34 -8.88
C ASP A 228 23.96 -2.24 -9.59
N ALA A 229 25.21 -1.79 -9.74
CA ALA A 229 26.22 -2.62 -10.35
C ALA A 229 26.52 -3.84 -9.44
N PRO A 230 26.83 -5.01 -10.01
CA PRO A 230 27.15 -6.19 -9.24
C PRO A 230 28.24 -5.94 -8.19
N GLY A 231 28.00 -6.33 -6.94
CA GLY A 231 28.95 -6.19 -5.82
C GLY A 231 29.09 -4.76 -5.24
N THR A 232 28.30 -3.78 -5.73
CA THR A 232 28.38 -2.39 -5.20
C THR A 232 27.29 -2.05 -4.21
N LEU A 233 26.22 -2.82 -4.15
CA LEU A 233 25.01 -2.51 -3.35
C LEU A 233 25.33 -2.31 -1.87
N ARG A 234 26.09 -3.19 -1.23
CA ARG A 234 26.47 -3.08 0.18
C ARG A 234 27.18 -1.75 0.48
N GLY A 235 28.20 -1.42 -0.31
CA GLY A 235 28.94 -0.17 -0.14
C GLY A 235 28.07 1.06 -0.34
N ALA A 236 27.20 1.04 -1.34
CA ALA A 236 26.25 2.11 -1.61
C ALA A 236 25.24 2.31 -0.45
N LEU A 237 24.69 1.23 0.07
CA LEU A 237 23.75 1.28 1.21
C LEU A 237 24.44 1.74 2.50
N GLN A 238 25.66 1.29 2.78
CA GLN A 238 26.44 1.74 3.93
C GLN A 238 26.77 3.24 3.83
N ALA A 239 27.19 3.72 2.66
CA ALA A 239 27.42 5.14 2.42
C ALA A 239 26.14 5.98 2.57
N LEU A 240 25.02 5.47 2.07
CA LEU A 240 23.71 6.10 2.24
C LEU A 240 23.29 6.18 3.73
N ALA A 241 23.53 5.13 4.51
CA ALA A 241 23.15 5.04 5.91
C ALA A 241 24.06 5.82 6.86
N ALA A 242 25.33 6.05 6.48
CA ALA A 242 26.35 6.67 7.35
C ALA A 242 25.95 8.01 8.00
N PRO A 243 25.23 8.94 7.34
CA PRO A 243 24.82 10.21 7.97
C PRO A 243 23.61 10.09 8.90
N PHE A 244 22.96 8.92 9.01
CA PHE A 244 21.80 8.70 9.85
C PHE A 244 22.18 8.26 11.27
N PRO A 245 21.33 8.56 12.29
CA PRO A 245 21.61 8.16 13.67
C PRO A 245 21.50 6.63 13.86
N ALA A 246 22.09 6.14 14.95
CA ALA A 246 21.87 4.76 15.38
C ALA A 246 20.35 4.49 15.57
N PRO A 247 19.88 3.29 15.26
CA PRO A 247 20.62 2.08 14.87
C PRO A 247 20.78 1.91 13.35
N ILE A 248 20.41 2.90 12.53
CA ILE A 248 20.30 2.80 11.06
C ILE A 248 21.57 2.24 10.39
N PRO A 249 22.79 2.76 10.64
CA PRO A 249 23.98 2.19 10.02
C PRO A 249 24.22 0.73 10.39
N ALA A 250 23.93 0.34 11.63
CA ALA A 250 24.09 -1.04 12.08
C ALA A 250 23.06 -1.99 11.43
N LEU A 251 21.80 -1.55 11.29
CA LEU A 251 20.77 -2.30 10.59
C LEU A 251 21.15 -2.58 9.13
N VAL A 252 21.62 -1.55 8.43
CA VAL A 252 22.06 -1.68 7.03
C VAL A 252 23.25 -2.62 6.92
N ALA A 253 24.23 -2.51 7.83
CA ALA A 253 25.42 -3.38 7.84
C ALA A 253 25.05 -4.86 8.10
N ALA A 254 24.03 -5.11 8.92
CA ALA A 254 23.55 -6.46 9.25
C ALA A 254 22.62 -7.06 8.19
N THR A 255 22.15 -6.25 7.23
CA THR A 255 21.20 -6.72 6.20
C THR A 255 21.91 -7.57 5.14
N ASP A 256 21.33 -8.73 4.84
CA ASP A 256 21.71 -9.53 3.67
C ASP A 256 21.28 -8.83 2.38
N GLU A 257 22.22 -8.59 1.47
CA GLU A 257 21.97 -7.94 0.17
C GLU A 257 20.92 -8.68 -0.67
N ALA A 258 20.85 -9.99 -0.57
CA ALA A 258 19.87 -10.79 -1.29
C ALA A 258 18.41 -10.52 -0.85
N ARG A 259 18.22 -9.93 0.34
CA ARG A 259 16.91 -9.53 0.87
C ARG A 259 16.54 -8.09 0.56
N VAL A 260 17.44 -7.33 -0.05
CA VAL A 260 17.18 -5.92 -0.38
C VAL A 260 16.39 -5.83 -1.67
N ILE A 261 15.25 -5.17 -1.59
CA ILE A 261 14.38 -4.90 -2.73
C ILE A 261 14.55 -3.44 -3.14
N ARG A 262 14.96 -3.20 -4.39
CA ARG A 262 15.00 -1.88 -5.00
C ARG A 262 13.75 -1.65 -5.84
N THR A 263 13.12 -0.48 -5.70
CA THR A 263 11.90 -0.15 -6.43
C THR A 263 11.87 1.35 -6.72
N ASP A 264 11.64 1.73 -7.95
CA ASP A 264 11.33 3.11 -8.31
C ASP A 264 9.94 3.49 -7.78
N LEU A 265 9.81 4.70 -7.26
CA LEU A 265 8.54 5.17 -6.71
C LEU A 265 7.74 5.86 -7.81
N VAL A 266 6.76 5.14 -8.31
CA VAL A 266 5.88 5.59 -9.40
C VAL A 266 4.43 5.66 -8.93
N ASP A 267 3.67 6.54 -9.54
CA ASP A 267 2.21 6.61 -9.50
C ASP A 267 1.69 7.09 -10.87
N PHE A 268 0.45 7.51 -10.94
CA PHE A 268 -0.10 8.26 -12.07
C PHE A 268 -1.03 9.38 -11.60
N VAL A 269 -1.28 10.35 -12.45
CA VAL A 269 -2.25 11.41 -12.15
C VAL A 269 -3.62 10.75 -11.95
N PRO A 270 -4.35 11.06 -10.85
CA PRO A 270 -5.65 10.45 -10.60
C PRO A 270 -6.59 10.55 -11.81
N ILE A 271 -7.08 9.39 -12.26
CA ILE A 271 -8.04 9.28 -13.35
C ILE A 271 -9.46 9.67 -12.88
N ASP A 272 -10.30 10.10 -13.82
CA ASP A 272 -11.63 10.63 -13.50
C ASP A 272 -12.74 9.57 -13.45
N CYS A 273 -12.45 8.33 -13.83
CA CYS A 273 -13.37 7.22 -13.83
C CYS A 273 -12.65 5.91 -13.52
N TRP A 274 -13.25 5.05 -12.72
CA TRP A 274 -12.69 3.76 -12.31
C TRP A 274 -13.45 2.57 -12.88
N HIS A 275 -14.48 2.79 -13.66
CA HIS A 275 -15.25 1.70 -14.27
C HIS A 275 -15.66 2.04 -15.71
N ARG A 276 -15.87 1.00 -16.51
CA ARG A 276 -16.48 1.08 -17.83
C ARG A 276 -17.37 -0.14 -18.05
N GLY A 277 -18.69 0.08 -18.16
CA GLY A 277 -19.66 -1.00 -18.24
C GLY A 277 -19.52 -1.94 -17.03
N ARG A 278 -19.28 -3.20 -17.28
CA ARG A 278 -19.18 -4.27 -16.28
C ARG A 278 -17.76 -4.53 -15.74
N VAL A 279 -16.83 -3.61 -15.98
CA VAL A 279 -15.45 -3.68 -15.48
C VAL A 279 -15.18 -2.53 -14.54
N ALA A 280 -14.68 -2.82 -13.33
CA ALA A 280 -14.23 -1.82 -12.37
C ALA A 280 -12.77 -2.03 -11.95
N LEU A 281 -12.09 -0.96 -11.59
CA LEU A 281 -10.72 -0.94 -11.07
C LEU A 281 -10.74 -0.79 -9.55
N LEU A 282 -9.71 -1.36 -8.89
CA LEU A 282 -9.55 -1.34 -7.44
C LEU A 282 -8.07 -1.16 -7.08
N GLY A 283 -7.80 -0.41 -6.01
CA GLY A 283 -6.45 -0.21 -5.48
C GLY A 283 -5.51 0.46 -6.48
N ASP A 284 -4.27 -0.04 -6.60
CA ASP A 284 -3.26 0.56 -7.47
C ASP A 284 -3.63 0.54 -8.97
N ALA A 285 -4.55 -0.31 -9.40
CA ALA A 285 -5.10 -0.25 -10.75
C ALA A 285 -5.93 1.01 -10.98
N ALA A 286 -6.61 1.53 -9.94
CA ALA A 286 -7.46 2.71 -9.99
C ALA A 286 -6.75 4.00 -9.54
N HIS A 287 -5.86 3.91 -8.54
CA HIS A 287 -5.31 5.09 -7.86
C HIS A 287 -3.94 4.83 -7.22
N ALA A 288 -3.02 4.23 -7.95
CA ALA A 288 -1.65 4.01 -7.47
C ALA A 288 -1.08 5.26 -6.80
N THR A 289 -0.41 5.07 -5.69
CA THR A 289 0.15 6.17 -4.88
C THR A 289 1.58 5.87 -4.49
N THR A 290 2.41 6.92 -4.42
CA THR A 290 3.72 6.81 -3.78
C THR A 290 3.57 6.41 -2.31
N PRO A 291 4.52 5.69 -1.69
CA PRO A 291 4.34 5.09 -0.36
C PRO A 291 4.44 6.08 0.82
N ASN A 292 4.49 7.37 0.54
CA ASN A 292 4.86 8.41 1.50
C ASN A 292 3.88 8.58 2.68
N LEU A 293 2.63 8.17 2.53
CA LEU A 293 1.62 8.17 3.61
C LEU A 293 1.33 6.77 4.16
N GLY A 294 1.95 5.71 3.61
CA GLY A 294 1.66 4.33 4.00
C GLY A 294 0.21 3.88 3.74
N GLN A 295 -0.49 4.52 2.78
CA GLN A 295 -1.93 4.33 2.59
C GLN A 295 -2.34 3.44 1.40
N GLY A 296 -1.44 3.10 0.46
CA GLY A 296 -1.82 2.38 -0.76
C GLY A 296 -2.59 1.08 -0.48
N GLY A 297 -2.02 0.19 0.32
CA GLY A 297 -2.69 -1.06 0.72
C GLY A 297 -3.96 -0.83 1.54
N ALA A 298 -3.98 0.20 2.38
CA ALA A 298 -5.17 0.54 3.19
C ALA A 298 -6.33 1.01 2.31
N GLN A 299 -6.06 1.85 1.31
CA GLN A 299 -7.08 2.31 0.37
C GLN A 299 -7.63 1.13 -0.47
N ALA A 300 -6.78 0.19 -0.89
CA ALA A 300 -7.22 -1.01 -1.60
C ALA A 300 -8.12 -1.92 -0.73
N ILE A 301 -7.86 -2.03 0.58
CA ILE A 301 -8.71 -2.77 1.53
C ILE A 301 -10.06 -2.05 1.71
N GLU A 302 -10.08 -0.72 1.83
CA GLU A 302 -11.32 0.05 1.88
C GLU A 302 -12.14 -0.10 0.59
N ASP A 303 -11.48 -0.05 -0.57
CA ASP A 303 -12.12 -0.25 -1.87
C ASP A 303 -12.80 -1.61 -1.96
N ALA A 304 -12.10 -2.66 -1.53
CA ALA A 304 -12.60 -4.04 -1.54
C ALA A 304 -13.93 -4.18 -0.78
N TRP A 305 -14.00 -3.57 0.40
CA TRP A 305 -15.22 -3.57 1.20
C TRP A 305 -16.36 -2.82 0.53
N VAL A 306 -16.09 -1.56 0.09
CA VAL A 306 -17.14 -0.71 -0.50
C VAL A 306 -17.62 -1.31 -1.82
N LEU A 307 -16.73 -1.77 -2.69
CA LEU A 307 -17.10 -2.39 -3.95
C LEU A 307 -18.01 -3.61 -3.76
N ALA A 308 -17.64 -4.51 -2.85
CA ALA A 308 -18.45 -5.69 -2.55
C ALA A 308 -19.81 -5.33 -1.94
N ASP A 309 -19.85 -4.32 -1.08
CA ASP A 309 -21.08 -3.81 -0.48
C ASP A 309 -22.03 -3.22 -1.54
N ARG A 310 -21.50 -2.42 -2.47
CA ARG A 310 -22.29 -1.82 -3.53
C ARG A 310 -22.79 -2.85 -4.55
N LEU A 311 -21.96 -3.86 -4.90
CA LEU A 311 -22.39 -4.96 -5.77
C LEU A 311 -23.53 -5.78 -5.14
N ALA A 312 -23.56 -5.91 -3.83
CA ALA A 312 -24.67 -6.58 -3.13
C ALA A 312 -25.93 -5.72 -3.01
N ALA A 313 -25.79 -4.40 -2.98
CA ALA A 313 -26.89 -3.46 -2.73
C ALA A 313 -27.63 -2.99 -4.00
N HIS A 314 -26.99 -3.08 -5.18
CA HIS A 314 -27.56 -2.59 -6.43
C HIS A 314 -27.99 -3.73 -7.36
N ASP A 315 -29.00 -3.46 -8.21
CA ASP A 315 -29.55 -4.43 -9.16
C ASP A 315 -28.66 -4.60 -10.41
N THR A 316 -27.84 -3.59 -10.74
CA THR A 316 -26.94 -3.62 -11.89
C THR A 316 -25.49 -3.34 -11.48
N PRO A 317 -24.51 -4.00 -12.11
CA PRO A 317 -23.08 -3.74 -11.85
C PRO A 317 -22.69 -2.28 -12.09
N GLU A 318 -23.23 -1.66 -13.13
CA GLU A 318 -22.93 -0.29 -13.51
C GLU A 318 -23.37 0.72 -12.44
N ALA A 319 -24.55 0.51 -11.84
CA ALA A 319 -25.03 1.33 -10.72
C ALA A 319 -24.16 1.13 -9.46
N ALA A 320 -23.79 -0.11 -9.18
CA ALA A 320 -22.89 -0.46 -8.08
C ALA A 320 -21.52 0.21 -8.23
N PHE A 321 -20.94 0.17 -9.42
CA PHE A 321 -19.64 0.76 -9.71
C PHE A 321 -19.65 2.28 -9.65
N ALA A 322 -20.71 2.92 -10.15
CA ALA A 322 -20.88 4.37 -10.04
C ALA A 322 -20.99 4.83 -8.58
N ASP A 323 -21.67 4.06 -7.72
CA ASP A 323 -21.78 4.35 -6.29
C ASP A 323 -20.46 4.09 -5.55
N TYR A 324 -19.76 3.00 -5.85
CA TYR A 324 -18.40 2.71 -5.37
C TYR A 324 -17.45 3.85 -5.69
N GLU A 325 -17.37 4.26 -6.94
CA GLU A 325 -16.51 5.34 -7.43
C GLU A 325 -16.82 6.66 -6.71
N ARG A 326 -18.10 7.05 -6.63
CA ARG A 326 -18.53 8.26 -5.94
C ARG A 326 -18.12 8.25 -4.46
N THR A 327 -18.18 7.10 -3.82
CA THR A 327 -17.86 6.93 -2.40
C THR A 327 -16.35 6.99 -2.15
N ARG A 328 -15.54 6.33 -3.01
CA ARG A 328 -14.12 6.11 -2.73
C ARG A 328 -13.17 7.12 -3.35
N MET A 329 -13.50 7.60 -4.56
CA MET A 329 -12.62 8.46 -5.35
C MET A 329 -12.16 9.74 -4.61
N PRO A 330 -13.01 10.48 -3.88
CA PRO A 330 -12.56 11.68 -3.19
C PRO A 330 -11.42 11.43 -2.19
N LYS A 331 -11.52 10.35 -1.38
CA LYS A 331 -10.50 9.99 -0.40
C LYS A 331 -9.23 9.49 -1.08
N ALA A 332 -9.34 8.61 -2.06
CA ALA A 332 -8.20 8.09 -2.80
C ALA A 332 -7.42 9.21 -3.52
N ARG A 333 -8.10 10.14 -4.18
CA ARG A 333 -7.47 11.33 -4.78
C ARG A 333 -6.74 12.20 -3.77
N MET A 334 -7.34 12.42 -2.61
CA MET A 334 -6.70 13.16 -1.52
C MET A 334 -5.41 12.45 -1.09
N VAL A 335 -5.45 11.12 -0.92
CA VAL A 335 -4.28 10.32 -0.55
C VAL A 335 -3.17 10.41 -1.61
N VAL A 336 -3.48 10.18 -2.89
CA VAL A 336 -2.50 10.26 -3.99
C VAL A 336 -1.82 11.62 -4.03
N ASN A 337 -2.61 12.70 -4.03
CA ASN A 337 -2.09 14.07 -4.13
C ASN A 337 -1.27 14.47 -2.89
N THR A 338 -1.72 14.09 -1.69
CA THR A 338 -1.01 14.40 -0.45
C THR A 338 0.30 13.60 -0.36
N SER A 339 0.27 12.31 -0.73
CA SER A 339 1.45 11.45 -0.76
C SER A 339 2.53 11.99 -1.69
N TRP A 340 2.13 12.44 -2.88
CA TRP A 340 3.04 13.06 -3.84
C TRP A 340 3.72 14.32 -3.29
N ARG A 341 2.93 15.23 -2.69
CA ARG A 341 3.45 16.47 -2.09
C ARG A 341 4.35 16.19 -0.90
N PHE A 342 3.97 15.24 -0.06
CA PHE A 342 4.74 14.83 1.10
C PHE A 342 6.12 14.28 0.70
N GLY A 343 6.20 13.43 -0.32
CA GLY A 343 7.47 12.92 -0.83
C GLY A 343 8.42 14.03 -1.27
N LYS A 344 7.93 15.04 -1.99
CA LYS A 344 8.73 16.21 -2.38
C LYS A 344 9.19 17.04 -1.19
N MET A 345 8.33 17.24 -0.20
CA MET A 345 8.68 17.96 1.02
C MET A 345 9.74 17.23 1.85
N ALA A 346 9.64 15.90 1.95
CA ALA A 346 10.57 15.08 2.71
C ALA A 346 12.01 15.14 2.15
N HIS A 347 12.17 15.28 0.84
CA HIS A 347 13.43 15.27 0.11
C HIS A 347 14.04 16.64 -0.17
N LEU A 348 13.56 17.71 0.48
CA LEU A 348 14.15 19.05 0.33
C LEU A 348 15.65 19.02 0.64
N ALA A 349 16.49 19.36 -0.36
CA ALA A 349 17.94 19.38 -0.22
C ALA A 349 18.47 20.74 0.27
N ASN A 350 17.83 21.86 -0.11
CA ASN A 350 18.26 23.23 0.28
C ASN A 350 18.26 23.39 1.81
N PRO A 351 19.36 23.80 2.45
CA PRO A 351 19.46 23.89 3.91
C PRO A 351 18.48 24.87 4.55
N LEU A 352 18.22 26.01 3.90
CA LEU A 352 17.27 27.03 4.42
C LEU A 352 15.83 26.51 4.36
N ALA A 353 15.45 25.89 3.22
CA ALA A 353 14.13 25.28 3.05
C ALA A 353 13.92 24.14 4.05
N ARG A 354 14.94 23.30 4.30
CA ARG A 354 14.91 22.26 5.33
C ARG A 354 14.72 22.86 6.74
N GLY A 355 15.48 23.92 7.06
CA GLY A 355 15.35 24.60 8.34
C GLY A 355 13.93 25.14 8.56
N ALA A 356 13.36 25.82 7.57
CA ALA A 356 12.00 26.33 7.61
C ALA A 356 10.96 25.20 7.77
N ARG A 357 11.08 24.14 6.96
CA ARG A 357 10.23 22.94 7.07
C ARG A 357 10.30 22.31 8.47
N ASN A 358 11.50 22.12 9.01
CA ASN A 358 11.69 21.51 10.32
C ASN A 358 11.07 22.34 11.43
N LEU A 359 11.19 23.68 11.34
CA LEU A 359 10.54 24.60 12.28
C LEU A 359 9.01 24.51 12.20
N LEU A 360 8.45 24.51 10.99
CA LEU A 360 7.00 24.37 10.78
C LEU A 360 6.45 23.05 11.33
N LEU A 361 7.17 21.93 11.14
CA LEU A 361 6.78 20.63 11.66
C LEU A 361 6.80 20.61 13.21
N ARG A 362 7.78 21.24 13.85
CA ARG A 362 7.85 21.34 15.31
C ARG A 362 6.76 22.22 15.91
N LEU A 363 6.33 23.25 15.18
CA LEU A 363 5.31 24.20 15.62
C LEU A 363 3.89 23.82 15.16
N ALA A 364 3.75 22.72 14.41
CA ALA A 364 2.46 22.30 13.89
C ALA A 364 1.46 22.03 15.04
N PRO A 365 0.27 22.67 15.04
CA PRO A 365 -0.72 22.44 16.08
C PRO A 365 -1.25 21.01 16.04
N GLU A 366 -1.49 20.40 17.21
CA GLU A 366 -2.12 19.08 17.30
C GLU A 366 -3.47 19.00 16.58
N SER A 367 -4.23 20.10 16.56
CA SER A 367 -5.52 20.16 15.86
C SER A 367 -5.39 19.90 14.36
N LEU A 368 -4.28 20.31 13.74
CA LEU A 368 -3.99 20.02 12.32
C LEU A 368 -3.67 18.54 12.13
N ALA A 369 -2.84 17.97 12.99
CA ALA A 369 -2.51 16.55 12.98
C ALA A 369 -3.79 15.69 13.15
N ARG A 370 -4.66 16.03 14.09
CA ARG A 370 -5.95 15.35 14.31
C ARG A 370 -6.87 15.41 13.10
N ARG A 371 -7.00 16.58 12.43
CA ARG A 371 -7.80 16.69 11.20
C ARG A 371 -7.26 15.82 10.06
N GLN A 372 -5.94 15.74 9.92
CA GLN A 372 -5.32 14.85 8.92
C GLN A 372 -5.55 13.38 9.25
N THR A 373 -5.43 13.02 10.52
CA THR A 373 -5.72 11.68 11.05
C THR A 373 -7.17 11.29 10.76
N ASP A 374 -8.13 12.17 11.08
CA ASP A 374 -9.55 11.94 10.78
C ASP A 374 -9.82 11.74 9.29
N ALA A 375 -9.23 12.59 8.45
CA ALA A 375 -9.41 12.49 7.00
C ALA A 375 -8.87 11.17 6.42
N LEU A 376 -7.80 10.61 7.01
CA LEU A 376 -7.19 9.36 6.57
C LEU A 376 -7.89 8.12 7.14
N TYR A 377 -8.28 8.14 8.42
CA TYR A 377 -8.66 6.92 9.15
C TYR A 377 -10.16 6.74 9.36
N ARG A 378 -10.95 7.83 9.26
CA ARG A 378 -12.40 7.72 9.38
C ARG A 378 -13.01 7.05 8.14
N LEU A 379 -13.85 6.04 8.38
CA LEU A 379 -14.66 5.41 7.35
C LEU A 379 -15.99 6.18 7.26
N ASN A 380 -16.30 6.70 6.09
CA ASN A 380 -17.50 7.51 5.85
C ASN A 380 -18.57 6.76 5.04
N TYR A 381 -18.64 5.41 5.20
CA TYR A 381 -19.54 4.50 4.49
C TYR A 381 -19.95 3.31 5.36
#